data_6f5dacbf5335e0acc5708e5f35bd01d0
#
_entry.id   6f5dacbf5335e0acc5708e5f35bd01d0
#
_cell.length_a   1.000
_cell.length_b   1.000
_cell.length_c   1.000
_cell.angle_alpha   90.00
_cell.angle_beta   90.00
_cell.angle_gamma   90.00
#
_symmetry.space_group_name_H-M   'P 1'
#
loop_
_entity.id
_entity.type
_entity.pdbx_description
1 polymer ?
#
loop_
_entity_poly.entity_id
_entity_poly.type
_entity_poly.pdbx_seq_one_letter_code
_entity_poly.pdbx_strand_id
1 'polypeptide(L)'
;MKEQAIEKGKKEQIIKIAQELFARFGFAKTTIEDIARSLRMAKASIYYYFRNKEAIYEEVIKKEGRITKDEIIKAVSEQETPQEKLKAYILTRFRAFKKMANYYTAFKEEYLKNYSFVIEARNRYREFELNLIKNILNYGIKRGEFEMEDVDLTAEAILTAMNGFEYQFTFDTPEEELERNLDTLLNVLFRGIEKRKG
;
A
#
# COMPACT_ATOMS: atom_id res chain seq x y z
N MET A 1 -20.78 24.99 -11.16
CA MET A 1 -19.31 24.88 -11.02
C MET A 1 -18.80 25.29 -9.63
N LYS A 2 -19.10 26.48 -9.07
CA LYS A 2 -18.64 26.88 -7.71
C LYS A 2 -19.19 25.99 -6.59
N GLU A 3 -20.44 25.60 -6.65
CA GLU A 3 -21.10 24.76 -5.62
C GLU A 3 -20.53 23.35 -5.57
N GLN A 4 -20.31 22.73 -6.71
CA GLN A 4 -19.63 21.41 -6.81
C GLN A 4 -18.18 21.44 -6.32
N ALA A 5 -17.45 22.54 -6.53
CA ALA A 5 -16.09 22.71 -6.02
C ALA A 5 -16.07 22.84 -4.49
N ILE A 6 -17.05 23.57 -3.90
CA ILE A 6 -17.21 23.72 -2.45
C ILE A 6 -17.58 22.37 -1.82
N GLU A 7 -18.50 21.64 -2.44
CA GLU A 7 -18.94 20.31 -1.99
C GLU A 7 -17.81 19.31 -2.00
N LYS A 8 -17.03 19.25 -3.09
CA LYS A 8 -15.83 18.42 -3.21
C LYS A 8 -14.79 18.77 -2.14
N GLY A 9 -14.54 20.07 -1.90
CA GLY A 9 -13.62 20.51 -0.87
C GLY A 9 -14.02 20.08 0.55
N LYS A 10 -15.32 20.13 0.88
CA LYS A 10 -15.82 19.66 2.18
C LYS A 10 -15.69 18.14 2.32
N LYS A 11 -16.00 17.37 1.29
CA LYS A 11 -15.82 15.92 1.28
C LYS A 11 -14.36 15.55 1.54
N GLU A 12 -13.41 16.24 0.89
CA GLU A 12 -11.98 16.04 1.08
C GLU A 12 -11.52 16.39 2.51
N GLN A 13 -12.07 17.45 3.12
CA GLN A 13 -11.80 17.80 4.52
C GLN A 13 -12.28 16.72 5.49
N ILE A 14 -13.48 16.16 5.27
CA ILE A 14 -14.00 15.04 6.08
C ILE A 14 -13.08 13.84 5.99
N ILE A 15 -12.66 13.44 4.77
CA ILE A 15 -11.74 12.33 4.55
C ILE A 15 -10.40 12.58 5.25
N LYS A 16 -9.85 13.79 5.17
CA LYS A 16 -8.59 14.14 5.81
C LYS A 16 -8.64 13.99 7.34
N ILE A 17 -9.63 14.57 7.98
CA ILE A 17 -9.79 14.48 9.45
C ILE A 17 -10.10 13.05 9.87
N ALA A 18 -10.95 12.33 9.13
CA ALA A 18 -11.21 10.93 9.40
C ALA A 18 -9.95 10.07 9.28
N GLN A 19 -9.11 10.32 8.28
CA GLN A 19 -7.82 9.66 8.10
C GLN A 19 -6.92 9.80 9.35
N GLU A 20 -6.82 11.03 9.90
CA GLU A 20 -6.03 11.31 11.10
C GLU A 20 -6.60 10.61 12.35
N LEU A 21 -7.94 10.66 12.52
CA LEU A 21 -8.60 10.04 13.67
C LEU A 21 -8.54 8.50 13.62
N PHE A 22 -8.76 7.90 12.45
CA PHE A 22 -8.65 6.45 12.28
C PHE A 22 -7.22 5.97 12.50
N ALA A 23 -6.22 6.69 12.01
CA ALA A 23 -4.81 6.36 12.22
C ALA A 23 -4.42 6.41 13.70
N ARG A 24 -4.97 7.39 14.46
CA ARG A 24 -4.65 7.60 15.87
C ARG A 24 -5.41 6.68 16.81
N PHE A 25 -6.70 6.48 16.59
CA PHE A 25 -7.61 5.81 17.53
C PHE A 25 -8.11 4.46 17.04
N GLY A 26 -7.87 4.15 15.77
CA GLY A 26 -8.39 2.97 15.09
C GLY A 26 -9.83 3.15 14.57
N PHE A 27 -10.21 2.34 13.58
CA PHE A 27 -11.54 2.39 12.98
C PHE A 27 -12.65 2.10 14.00
N ALA A 28 -12.46 1.08 14.86
CA ALA A 28 -13.49 0.65 15.81
C ALA A 28 -13.87 1.75 16.81
N LYS A 29 -12.88 2.48 17.35
CA LYS A 29 -13.07 3.47 18.41
C LYS A 29 -13.48 4.85 17.88
N THR A 30 -13.21 5.18 16.63
CA THR A 30 -13.57 6.47 16.04
C THR A 30 -15.06 6.49 15.66
N THR A 31 -15.74 7.58 15.99
CA THR A 31 -17.17 7.80 15.68
C THR A 31 -17.36 8.93 14.68
N ILE A 32 -18.55 8.99 14.06
CA ILE A 32 -18.92 10.13 13.18
C ILE A 32 -19.01 11.43 13.99
N GLU A 33 -19.39 11.35 15.26
CA GLU A 33 -19.41 12.48 16.20
C GLU A 33 -18.01 13.07 16.42
N ASP A 34 -17.00 12.23 16.53
CA ASP A 34 -15.60 12.68 16.71
C ASP A 34 -15.10 13.40 15.47
N ILE A 35 -15.42 12.89 14.28
CA ILE A 35 -15.12 13.53 13.00
C ILE A 35 -15.83 14.89 12.89
N ALA A 36 -17.14 14.93 13.17
CA ALA A 36 -17.93 16.14 13.12
C ALA A 36 -17.43 17.20 14.11
N ARG A 37 -17.10 16.80 15.34
CA ARG A 37 -16.54 17.67 16.38
C ARG A 37 -15.21 18.27 15.95
N SER A 38 -14.32 17.47 15.38
CA SER A 38 -12.99 17.93 14.91
C SER A 38 -13.11 18.93 13.76
N LEU A 39 -14.16 18.84 12.94
CA LEU A 39 -14.47 19.76 11.85
C LEU A 39 -15.33 20.96 12.28
N ARG A 40 -15.79 21.00 13.53
CA ARG A 40 -16.80 21.96 14.01
C ARG A 40 -18.08 21.97 13.16
N MET A 41 -18.50 20.78 12.72
CA MET A 41 -19.69 20.54 11.91
C MET A 41 -20.77 19.81 12.71
N ALA A 42 -22.03 19.99 12.33
CA ALA A 42 -23.10 19.15 12.84
C ALA A 42 -22.95 17.72 12.28
N LYS A 43 -23.29 16.69 13.09
CA LYS A 43 -23.31 15.28 12.67
C LYS A 43 -24.14 15.07 11.39
N ALA A 44 -25.29 15.74 11.29
CA ALA A 44 -26.15 15.71 10.11
C ALA A 44 -25.43 16.17 8.82
N SER A 45 -24.49 17.12 8.94
CA SER A 45 -23.70 17.59 7.81
C SER A 45 -22.72 16.51 7.31
N ILE A 46 -22.21 15.63 8.17
CA ILE A 46 -21.38 14.50 7.74
C ILE A 46 -22.23 13.50 6.95
N TYR A 47 -23.44 13.19 7.43
CA TYR A 47 -24.35 12.27 6.75
C TYR A 47 -24.83 12.75 5.37
N TYR A 48 -24.76 14.04 5.11
CA TYR A 48 -25.01 14.58 3.77
C TYR A 48 -23.98 14.08 2.76
N TYR A 49 -22.69 13.89 3.17
CA TYR A 49 -21.59 13.44 2.31
C TYR A 49 -21.37 11.92 2.33
N PHE A 50 -21.62 11.28 3.47
CA PHE A 50 -21.31 9.86 3.71
C PHE A 50 -22.43 9.18 4.48
N ARG A 51 -22.95 8.10 3.91
CA ARG A 51 -24.05 7.31 4.52
C ARG A 51 -23.74 6.72 5.89
N ASN A 52 -22.47 6.37 6.15
CA ASN A 52 -21.99 5.72 7.38
C ASN A 52 -20.47 5.91 7.53
N LYS A 53 -19.92 5.43 8.65
CA LYS A 53 -18.48 5.48 8.96
C LYS A 53 -17.65 4.63 8.01
N GLU A 54 -18.17 3.50 7.58
CA GLU A 54 -17.56 2.57 6.63
C GLU A 54 -17.31 3.26 5.29
N ALA A 55 -18.26 4.05 4.79
CA ALA A 55 -18.10 4.80 3.54
C ALA A 55 -17.00 5.87 3.63
N ILE A 56 -16.79 6.48 4.80
CA ILE A 56 -15.68 7.40 5.03
C ILE A 56 -14.35 6.63 5.03
N TYR A 57 -14.30 5.50 5.73
CA TYR A 57 -13.09 4.68 5.84
C TYR A 57 -12.67 4.08 4.49
N GLU A 58 -13.65 3.66 3.68
CA GLU A 58 -13.42 3.21 2.30
C GLU A 58 -12.71 4.28 1.46
N GLU A 59 -13.13 5.54 1.54
CA GLU A 59 -12.47 6.64 0.82
C GLU A 59 -11.08 6.96 1.37
N VAL A 60 -10.87 6.81 2.68
CA VAL A 60 -9.53 6.92 3.29
C VAL A 60 -8.60 5.84 2.74
N ILE A 61 -9.04 4.58 2.72
CA ILE A 61 -8.26 3.46 2.19
C ILE A 61 -7.96 3.64 0.70
N LYS A 62 -8.95 4.06 -0.10
CA LYS A 62 -8.74 4.36 -1.53
C LYS A 62 -7.71 5.46 -1.74
N LYS A 63 -7.75 6.51 -0.94
CA LYS A 63 -6.80 7.62 -1.01
C LYS A 63 -5.37 7.16 -0.66
N GLU A 64 -5.20 6.48 0.47
CA GLU A 64 -3.89 5.99 0.91
C GLU A 64 -3.33 4.94 -0.06
N GLY A 65 -4.16 4.01 -0.56
CA GLY A 65 -3.75 3.03 -1.54
C GLY A 65 -3.31 3.65 -2.87
N ARG A 66 -3.97 4.74 -3.32
CA ARG A 66 -3.53 5.47 -4.52
C ARG A 66 -2.17 6.12 -4.30
N ILE A 67 -1.97 6.81 -3.18
CA ILE A 67 -0.69 7.44 -2.84
C ILE A 67 0.43 6.38 -2.80
N THR A 68 0.19 5.24 -2.16
CA THR A 68 1.13 4.12 -2.09
C THR A 68 1.52 3.62 -3.49
N LYS A 69 0.52 3.40 -4.36
CA LYS A 69 0.78 2.96 -5.75
C LYS A 69 1.60 3.97 -6.53
N ASP A 70 1.26 5.26 -6.44
CA ASP A 70 1.95 6.34 -7.15
C ASP A 70 3.41 6.47 -6.69
N GLU A 71 3.67 6.38 -5.36
CA GLU A 71 5.03 6.39 -4.80
C GLU A 71 5.85 5.18 -5.29
N ILE A 72 5.26 3.98 -5.33
CA ILE A 72 5.91 2.76 -5.82
C ILE A 72 6.23 2.88 -7.32
N ILE A 73 5.26 3.26 -8.15
CA ILE A 73 5.45 3.40 -9.60
C ILE A 73 6.58 4.40 -9.88
N LYS A 74 6.56 5.54 -9.19
CA LYS A 74 7.60 6.56 -9.32
C LYS A 74 8.98 6.00 -8.97
N ALA A 75 9.14 5.41 -7.79
CA ALA A 75 10.42 4.87 -7.32
C ALA A 75 10.99 3.81 -8.28
N VAL A 76 10.13 2.92 -8.80
CA VAL A 76 10.53 1.88 -9.78
C VAL A 76 10.90 2.50 -11.14
N SER A 77 10.19 3.55 -11.58
CA SER A 77 10.46 4.18 -12.86
C SER A 77 11.81 4.92 -12.91
N GLU A 78 12.29 5.38 -11.75
CA GLU A 78 13.56 6.09 -11.59
C GLU A 78 14.80 5.18 -11.63
N GLN A 79 14.62 3.86 -11.62
CA GLN A 79 15.71 2.89 -11.64
C GLN A 79 15.99 2.36 -13.06
N GLU A 80 17.25 1.97 -13.31
CA GLU A 80 17.68 1.50 -14.63
C GLU A 80 17.74 -0.02 -14.73
N THR A 81 18.28 -0.71 -13.71
CA THR A 81 18.42 -2.15 -13.73
C THR A 81 17.22 -2.88 -13.12
N PRO A 82 16.92 -4.12 -13.54
CA PRO A 82 15.82 -4.87 -12.96
C PRO A 82 16.02 -5.18 -11.48
N GLN A 83 17.27 -5.32 -11.01
CA GLN A 83 17.60 -5.50 -9.60
C GLN A 83 17.25 -4.27 -8.79
N GLU A 84 17.65 -3.08 -9.24
CA GLU A 84 17.33 -1.80 -8.59
C GLU A 84 15.83 -1.54 -8.60
N LYS A 85 15.13 -1.85 -9.69
CA LYS A 85 13.66 -1.75 -9.78
C LYS A 85 12.97 -2.62 -8.73
N LEU A 86 13.39 -3.86 -8.56
CA LEU A 86 12.83 -4.78 -7.56
C LEU A 86 13.13 -4.29 -6.14
N LYS A 87 14.36 -3.83 -5.88
CA LYS A 87 14.75 -3.23 -4.59
C LYS A 87 13.93 -1.99 -4.28
N ALA A 88 13.78 -1.07 -5.25
CA ALA A 88 13.00 0.16 -5.10
C ALA A 88 11.52 -0.13 -4.81
N TYR A 89 10.92 -1.11 -5.51
CA TYR A 89 9.57 -1.57 -5.24
C TYR A 89 9.41 -1.99 -3.78
N ILE A 90 10.27 -2.89 -3.31
CA ILE A 90 10.14 -3.48 -1.98
C ILE A 90 10.38 -2.44 -0.88
N LEU A 91 11.44 -1.62 -0.98
CA LEU A 91 11.72 -0.56 -0.01
C LEU A 91 10.59 0.47 0.06
N THR A 92 10.10 0.92 -1.10
CA THR A 92 9.02 1.92 -1.14
C THR A 92 7.72 1.36 -0.58
N ARG A 93 7.41 0.09 -0.84
CA ARG A 93 6.28 -0.63 -0.27
C ARG A 93 6.32 -0.61 1.27
N PHE A 94 7.45 -0.97 1.87
CA PHE A 94 7.62 -0.94 3.33
C PHE A 94 7.49 0.47 3.92
N ARG A 95 8.12 1.46 3.29
CA ARG A 95 8.04 2.87 3.73
C ARG A 95 6.62 3.40 3.63
N ALA A 96 5.91 3.06 2.56
CA ALA A 96 4.52 3.47 2.36
C ALA A 96 3.59 2.86 3.43
N PHE A 97 3.78 1.61 3.80
CA PHE A 97 2.99 1.00 4.87
C PHE A 97 3.20 1.66 6.23
N LYS A 98 4.44 2.05 6.57
CA LYS A 98 4.70 2.83 7.78
C LYS A 98 4.01 4.20 7.77
N LYS A 99 3.94 4.83 6.61
CA LYS A 99 3.35 6.17 6.43
C LYS A 99 1.82 6.15 6.32
N MET A 100 1.27 5.09 5.71
CA MET A 100 -0.17 4.95 5.41
C MET A 100 -0.85 4.01 6.41
N ALA A 101 -0.93 4.45 7.69
CA ALA A 101 -1.36 3.64 8.82
C ALA A 101 -2.75 2.99 8.63
N ASN A 102 -3.72 3.69 8.02
CA ASN A 102 -5.06 3.14 7.82
C ASN A 102 -5.07 2.06 6.74
N TYR A 103 -4.33 2.27 5.66
CA TYR A 103 -4.19 1.31 4.58
C TYR A 103 -3.54 0.02 5.10
N TYR A 104 -2.45 0.16 5.85
CA TYR A 104 -1.79 -0.96 6.51
C TYR A 104 -2.71 -1.68 7.49
N THR A 105 -3.39 -0.95 8.38
CA THR A 105 -4.32 -1.51 9.36
C THR A 105 -5.47 -2.28 8.69
N ALA A 106 -6.01 -1.77 7.57
CA ALA A 106 -7.04 -2.45 6.80
C ALA A 106 -6.58 -3.83 6.28
N PHE A 107 -5.27 -4.02 6.07
CA PHE A 107 -4.71 -5.29 5.62
C PHE A 107 -4.33 -6.25 6.76
N LYS A 108 -4.03 -5.74 7.94
CA LYS A 108 -3.57 -6.53 9.09
C LYS A 108 -4.69 -6.92 10.05
N GLU A 109 -5.61 -6.02 10.34
CA GLU A 109 -6.65 -6.25 11.32
C GLU A 109 -7.69 -7.28 10.86
N GLU A 110 -7.84 -8.37 11.64
CA GLU A 110 -8.70 -9.49 11.29
C GLU A 110 -10.17 -9.08 11.15
N TYR A 111 -10.67 -8.23 12.05
CA TYR A 111 -12.06 -7.78 12.02
C TYR A 111 -12.40 -6.93 10.79
N LEU A 112 -11.41 -6.26 10.17
CA LEU A 112 -11.60 -5.47 8.95
C LEU A 112 -11.69 -6.35 7.70
N LYS A 113 -11.22 -7.60 7.75
CA LYS A 113 -11.26 -8.54 6.62
C LYS A 113 -12.68 -8.90 6.17
N ASN A 114 -13.69 -8.66 7.01
CA ASN A 114 -15.08 -8.94 6.67
C ASN A 114 -15.78 -7.83 5.87
N TYR A 115 -15.15 -6.66 5.73
CA TYR A 115 -15.73 -5.59 4.93
C TYR A 115 -15.41 -5.78 3.45
N SER A 116 -16.44 -5.79 2.58
CA SER A 116 -16.31 -6.00 1.14
C SER A 116 -15.32 -5.04 0.48
N PHE A 117 -15.35 -3.76 0.85
CA PHE A 117 -14.43 -2.76 0.31
C PHE A 117 -12.96 -3.01 0.70
N VAL A 118 -12.71 -3.64 1.88
CA VAL A 118 -11.35 -4.05 2.29
C VAL A 118 -10.90 -5.24 1.44
N ILE A 119 -11.77 -6.22 1.24
CA ILE A 119 -11.48 -7.38 0.36
C ILE A 119 -11.14 -6.91 -1.06
N GLU A 120 -11.96 -6.02 -1.62
CA GLU A 120 -11.71 -5.46 -2.94
C GLU A 120 -10.41 -4.64 -3.00
N ALA A 121 -10.11 -3.83 -1.98
CA ALA A 121 -8.88 -3.07 -1.92
C ALA A 121 -7.65 -3.98 -1.90
N ARG A 122 -7.70 -5.07 -1.10
CA ARG A 122 -6.64 -6.09 -1.03
C ARG A 122 -6.43 -6.77 -2.36
N ASN A 123 -7.51 -7.24 -3.01
CA ASN A 123 -7.43 -7.93 -4.28
C ASN A 123 -6.81 -7.04 -5.36
N ARG A 124 -7.28 -5.77 -5.46
CA ARG A 124 -6.72 -4.80 -6.41
C ARG A 124 -5.25 -4.46 -6.14
N TYR A 125 -4.86 -4.43 -4.86
CA TYR A 125 -3.47 -4.15 -4.49
C TYR A 125 -2.58 -5.34 -4.82
N ARG A 126 -3.00 -6.55 -4.48
CA ARG A 126 -2.29 -7.79 -4.84
C ARG A 126 -2.10 -7.93 -6.36
N GLU A 127 -3.14 -7.68 -7.12
CA GLU A 127 -3.08 -7.69 -8.59
C GLU A 127 -2.08 -6.65 -9.13
N PHE A 128 -2.11 -5.44 -8.58
CA PHE A 128 -1.15 -4.40 -8.93
C PHE A 128 0.29 -4.84 -8.65
N GLU A 129 0.56 -5.39 -7.47
CA GLU A 129 1.90 -5.84 -7.07
C GLU A 129 2.40 -6.98 -7.98
N LEU A 130 1.57 -7.98 -8.24
CA LEU A 130 1.91 -9.09 -9.13
C LEU A 130 2.25 -8.59 -10.53
N ASN A 131 1.44 -7.72 -11.10
CA ASN A 131 1.69 -7.16 -12.43
C ASN A 131 2.98 -6.34 -12.46
N LEU A 132 3.27 -5.57 -11.42
CA LEU A 132 4.50 -4.80 -11.31
C LEU A 132 5.73 -5.71 -11.25
N ILE A 133 5.70 -6.74 -10.38
CA ILE A 133 6.79 -7.71 -10.25
C ILE A 133 7.02 -8.43 -11.58
N LYS A 134 5.96 -8.93 -12.23
CA LYS A 134 6.05 -9.59 -13.56
C LYS A 134 6.68 -8.68 -14.60
N ASN A 135 6.31 -7.40 -14.62
CA ASN A 135 6.89 -6.44 -15.54
C ASN A 135 8.40 -6.24 -15.30
N ILE A 136 8.84 -6.18 -14.04
CA ILE A 136 10.27 -6.08 -13.67
C ILE A 136 11.01 -7.35 -14.08
N LEU A 137 10.47 -8.54 -13.81
CA LEU A 137 11.07 -9.81 -14.18
C LEU A 137 11.20 -9.95 -15.70
N ASN A 138 10.14 -9.66 -16.45
CA ASN A 138 10.17 -9.67 -17.92
C ASN A 138 11.16 -8.65 -18.50
N TYR A 139 11.31 -7.50 -17.85
CA TYR A 139 12.32 -6.52 -18.24
C TYR A 139 13.74 -7.08 -18.05
N GLY A 140 14.01 -7.77 -16.93
CA GLY A 140 15.29 -8.43 -16.69
C GLY A 140 15.59 -9.57 -17.66
N ILE A 141 14.59 -10.37 -18.05
CA ILE A 141 14.73 -11.42 -19.06
C ILE A 141 15.07 -10.81 -20.43
N LYS A 142 14.37 -9.76 -20.85
CA LYS A 142 14.64 -9.06 -22.13
C LYS A 142 16.06 -8.48 -22.20
N ARG A 143 16.62 -8.08 -21.07
CA ARG A 143 17.99 -7.58 -20.97
C ARG A 143 19.03 -8.71 -20.85
N GLY A 144 18.60 -9.95 -20.72
CA GLY A 144 19.47 -11.09 -20.49
C GLY A 144 20.13 -11.11 -19.10
N GLU A 145 19.57 -10.40 -18.14
CA GLU A 145 20.06 -10.32 -16.75
C GLU A 145 19.37 -11.33 -15.85
N PHE A 146 18.12 -11.72 -16.15
CA PHE A 146 17.35 -12.72 -15.44
C PHE A 146 17.07 -13.93 -16.31
N GLU A 147 17.00 -15.10 -15.67
CA GLU A 147 16.60 -16.37 -16.29
C GLU A 147 15.73 -17.15 -15.30
N MET A 148 14.54 -17.55 -15.72
CA MET A 148 13.59 -18.35 -14.94
C MET A 148 12.64 -19.09 -15.85
N GLU A 149 12.12 -20.23 -15.38
CA GLU A 149 11.20 -21.06 -16.15
C GLU A 149 9.79 -20.51 -16.22
N ASP A 150 9.31 -19.92 -15.09
CA ASP A 150 7.95 -19.43 -14.93
C ASP A 150 7.94 -18.09 -14.23
N VAL A 151 7.63 -17.03 -14.97
CA VAL A 151 7.56 -15.65 -14.46
C VAL A 151 6.40 -15.47 -13.51
N ASP A 152 5.26 -16.12 -13.77
CA ASP A 152 4.06 -15.96 -12.95
C ASP A 152 4.27 -16.59 -11.58
N LEU A 153 4.78 -17.81 -11.54
CA LEU A 153 5.09 -18.51 -10.30
C LEU A 153 6.21 -17.80 -9.52
N THR A 154 7.23 -17.27 -10.20
CA THR A 154 8.33 -16.52 -9.58
C THR A 154 7.79 -15.22 -8.96
N ALA A 155 6.91 -14.50 -9.63
CA ALA A 155 6.29 -13.28 -9.09
C ALA A 155 5.43 -13.56 -7.85
N GLU A 156 4.66 -14.66 -7.86
CA GLU A 156 3.89 -15.12 -6.70
C GLU A 156 4.80 -15.49 -5.52
N ALA A 157 5.91 -16.18 -5.78
CA ALA A 157 6.89 -16.56 -4.74
C ALA A 157 7.53 -15.30 -4.11
N ILE A 158 7.92 -14.32 -4.93
CA ILE A 158 8.46 -13.03 -4.45
C ILE A 158 7.43 -12.31 -3.57
N LEU A 159 6.19 -12.17 -4.05
CA LEU A 159 5.15 -11.50 -3.28
C LEU A 159 4.85 -12.21 -1.97
N THR A 160 4.82 -13.54 -1.97
CA THR A 160 4.61 -14.35 -0.77
C THR A 160 5.75 -14.18 0.24
N ALA A 161 7.00 -14.19 -0.23
CA ALA A 161 8.16 -13.95 0.61
C ALA A 161 8.13 -12.54 1.23
N MET A 162 7.73 -11.52 0.47
CA MET A 162 7.58 -10.15 0.96
C MET A 162 6.49 -10.02 2.03
N ASN A 163 5.35 -10.68 1.85
CA ASN A 163 4.28 -10.70 2.84
C ASN A 163 4.72 -11.40 4.14
N GLY A 164 5.51 -12.47 4.05
CA GLY A 164 6.12 -13.13 5.21
C GLY A 164 7.15 -12.26 5.92
N PHE A 165 7.97 -11.56 5.15
CA PHE A 165 8.97 -10.62 5.67
C PHE A 165 8.31 -9.48 6.44
N GLU A 166 7.24 -8.88 5.92
CA GLU A 166 6.48 -7.83 6.63
C GLU A 166 5.92 -8.28 7.98
N TYR A 167 5.60 -9.54 8.14
CA TYR A 167 5.06 -10.04 9.41
C TYR A 167 6.07 -9.94 10.55
N GLN A 168 7.38 -10.01 10.25
CA GLN A 168 8.45 -9.94 11.24
C GLN A 168 8.87 -8.51 11.58
N PHE A 169 8.62 -7.54 10.70
CA PHE A 169 9.02 -6.15 10.89
C PHE A 169 7.85 -5.31 11.35
N THR A 170 7.99 -4.74 12.55
CA THR A 170 7.00 -3.83 13.15
C THR A 170 7.25 -2.38 12.73
N PHE A 171 6.30 -1.49 13.06
CA PHE A 171 6.47 -0.05 12.86
C PHE A 171 7.71 0.51 13.56
N ASP A 172 8.14 -0.12 14.65
CA ASP A 172 9.28 0.33 15.49
C ASP A 172 10.64 -0.18 14.98
N THR A 173 10.67 -1.06 13.97
CA THR A 173 11.94 -1.56 13.40
C THR A 173 12.71 -0.39 12.78
N PRO A 174 13.99 -0.16 13.17
CA PRO A 174 14.82 0.87 12.57
C PRO A 174 14.97 0.67 11.06
N GLU A 175 14.99 1.76 10.30
CA GLU A 175 15.06 1.70 8.84
C GLU A 175 16.35 1.01 8.34
N GLU A 176 17.48 1.27 9.01
CA GLU A 176 18.78 0.64 8.69
C GLU A 176 18.75 -0.89 8.89
N GLU A 177 18.04 -1.37 9.90
CA GLU A 177 17.88 -2.81 10.13
C GLU A 177 16.99 -3.44 9.06
N LEU A 178 15.92 -2.76 8.70
CA LEU A 178 15.03 -3.18 7.62
C LEU A 178 15.79 -3.28 6.29
N GLU A 179 16.54 -2.24 5.91
CA GLU A 179 17.32 -2.22 4.67
C GLU A 179 18.36 -3.33 4.63
N ARG A 180 19.10 -3.54 5.71
CA ARG A 180 20.12 -4.61 5.80
C ARG A 180 19.51 -6.00 5.61
N ASN A 181 18.39 -6.28 6.29
CA ASN A 181 17.71 -7.57 6.17
C ASN A 181 17.13 -7.77 4.77
N LEU A 182 16.56 -6.69 4.20
CA LEU A 182 16.05 -6.72 2.84
C LEU A 182 17.17 -6.95 1.80
N ASP A 183 18.30 -6.28 1.93
CA ASP A 183 19.45 -6.49 1.04
C ASP A 183 19.94 -7.93 1.10
N THR A 184 19.93 -8.53 2.29
CA THR A 184 20.27 -9.95 2.46
C THR A 184 19.29 -10.86 1.72
N LEU A 185 17.99 -10.60 1.87
CA LEU A 185 16.94 -11.38 1.20
C LEU A 185 17.00 -11.22 -0.33
N LEU A 186 17.22 -9.99 -0.81
CA LEU A 186 17.39 -9.72 -2.24
C LEU A 186 18.61 -10.40 -2.82
N ASN A 187 19.73 -10.43 -2.10
CA ASN A 187 20.92 -11.15 -2.53
C ASN A 187 20.66 -12.65 -2.69
N VAL A 188 19.89 -13.26 -1.80
CA VAL A 188 19.48 -14.69 -1.93
C VAL A 188 18.59 -14.87 -3.16
N LEU A 189 17.61 -13.98 -3.34
CA LEU A 189 16.69 -14.01 -4.47
C LEU A 189 17.45 -13.86 -5.81
N PHE A 190 18.31 -12.86 -5.93
CA PHE A 190 19.05 -12.59 -7.18
C PHE A 190 19.97 -13.77 -7.55
N ARG A 191 20.63 -14.41 -6.60
CA ARG A 191 21.42 -15.62 -6.87
C ARG A 191 20.59 -16.76 -7.47
N GLY A 192 19.29 -16.78 -7.22
CA GLY A 192 18.36 -17.77 -7.75
C GLY A 192 17.83 -17.45 -9.14
N ILE A 193 17.76 -16.17 -9.55
CA ILE A 193 17.11 -15.73 -10.79
C ILE A 193 18.05 -15.04 -11.78
N GLU A 194 19.23 -14.59 -11.36
CA GLU A 194 20.22 -14.01 -12.28
C GLU A 194 20.79 -15.07 -13.20
N LYS A 195 20.91 -14.71 -14.47
CA LYS A 195 21.54 -15.58 -15.46
C LYS A 195 23.00 -15.78 -15.10
N ARG A 196 23.37 -17.05 -14.93
CA ARG A 196 24.78 -17.40 -14.69
C ARG A 196 25.59 -17.08 -15.93
N LYS A 197 26.61 -16.26 -15.76
CA LYS A 197 27.63 -16.05 -16.81
C LYS A 197 28.41 -17.35 -16.91
N GLY A 198 28.20 -18.07 -18.01
CA GLY A 198 29.00 -19.24 -18.38
C GLY A 198 30.45 -18.85 -18.69
#